data_6104f097c5449d6aef697744dad6cf2b
#
_entry.id   6104f097c5449d6aef697744dad6cf2b
#
_cell.length_a   1.000
_cell.length_b   1.000
_cell.length_c   1.000
_cell.angle_alpha   90.00
_cell.angle_beta   90.00
_cell.angle_gamma   90.00
#
_symmetry.space_group_name_H-M   'P 1'
#
loop_
_entity.id
_entity.type
_entity.pdbx_description
1 polymer ?
#
loop_
_entity_poly.entity_id
_entity_poly.type
_entity_poly.pdbx_seq_one_letter_code
_entity_poly.pdbx_strand_id
1 'polypeptide(L)'
;MEDRMTGLKNRKAFEKYIKEIQEGKIRLENALLLFIEITGLKQINDVYGMKIGDESVIQTARCIQKAADSDQRHKIEIFRIGGTEFAVIVMDPQIQPQELECLLENEVKKETENRYYISLQFGYGYLKNEDGMRNTVSDWKRQADHMLQRTKGAIYDDV
;
A
#
# COMPACT_ATOMS: atom_id res chain seq x y z
N MET A 1 7.58 -5.32 16.21
CA MET A 1 7.52 -5.25 14.74
C MET A 1 6.49 -4.21 14.26
N GLU A 2 6.36 -3.18 15.03
CA GLU A 2 5.54 -2.02 14.67
C GLU A 2 6.39 -0.82 14.29
N ASP A 3 5.89 -0.01 13.36
CA ASP A 3 6.47 1.26 12.99
C ASP A 3 6.09 2.31 14.04
N ARG A 4 7.07 2.98 14.61
CA ARG A 4 6.86 3.94 15.71
C ARG A 4 6.04 5.17 15.30
N MET A 5 6.21 5.63 14.07
CA MET A 5 5.54 6.83 13.57
C MET A 5 4.05 6.58 13.31
N THR A 6 3.71 5.46 12.69
CA THR A 6 2.34 5.19 12.22
C THR A 6 1.58 4.17 13.04
N GLY A 7 2.28 3.35 13.84
CA GLY A 7 1.67 2.23 14.56
C GLY A 7 1.35 1.01 13.70
N LEU A 8 1.58 1.09 12.40
CA LEU A 8 1.39 -0.03 11.49
C LEU A 8 2.51 -1.06 11.67
N LYS A 9 2.29 -2.27 11.18
CA LYS A 9 3.35 -3.26 11.08
C LYS A 9 4.46 -2.73 10.19
N ASN A 10 5.71 -3.01 10.54
CA ASN A 10 6.87 -2.47 9.86
C ASN A 10 7.35 -3.36 8.71
N ARG A 11 8.44 -2.97 8.05
CA ARG A 11 9.06 -3.71 6.96
C ARG A 11 9.49 -5.12 7.37
N LYS A 12 10.04 -5.28 8.57
CA LYS A 12 10.44 -6.59 9.09
C LYS A 12 9.23 -7.53 9.21
N ALA A 13 8.11 -6.99 9.68
CA ALA A 13 6.87 -7.74 9.77
C ALA A 13 6.37 -8.16 8.39
N PHE A 14 6.48 -7.28 7.40
CA PHE A 14 6.13 -7.58 6.01
C PHE A 14 7.01 -8.69 5.43
N GLU A 15 8.31 -8.57 5.58
CA GLU A 15 9.27 -9.58 5.09
C GLU A 15 9.05 -10.94 5.74
N LYS A 16 8.79 -10.95 7.05
CA LYS A 16 8.45 -12.16 7.78
C LYS A 16 7.15 -12.79 7.27
N TYR A 17 6.13 -11.98 7.05
CA TYR A 17 4.83 -12.44 6.54
C TYR A 17 4.97 -13.09 5.15
N ILE A 18 5.69 -12.44 4.25
CA ILE A 18 5.99 -12.96 2.90
C ILE A 18 6.74 -14.29 2.99
N LYS A 19 7.75 -14.36 3.86
CA LYS A 19 8.53 -15.59 4.07
C LYS A 19 7.66 -16.74 4.60
N GLU A 20 6.77 -16.46 5.54
CA GLU A 20 5.85 -17.45 6.10
C GLU A 20 4.85 -17.95 5.05
N ILE A 21 4.44 -17.12 4.11
CA ILE A 21 3.63 -17.56 2.96
C ILE A 21 4.45 -18.48 2.06
N GLN A 22 5.69 -18.11 1.75
CA GLN A 22 6.59 -18.91 0.92
C GLN A 22 6.87 -20.28 1.52
N GLU A 23 7.01 -20.33 2.85
CA GLU A 23 7.28 -21.57 3.59
C GLU A 23 6.02 -22.42 3.87
N GLY A 24 4.86 -21.93 3.47
CA GLY A 24 3.58 -22.61 3.68
C GLY A 24 3.04 -22.53 5.11
N LYS A 25 3.65 -21.70 5.96
CA LYS A 25 3.16 -21.47 7.33
C LYS A 25 1.89 -20.64 7.36
N ILE A 26 1.76 -19.73 6.41
CA ILE A 26 0.54 -18.98 6.15
C ILE A 26 0.01 -19.43 4.80
N ARG A 27 -1.21 -19.95 4.78
CA ARG A 27 -1.84 -20.43 3.57
C ARG A 27 -2.69 -19.32 2.95
N LEU A 28 -2.23 -18.82 1.79
CA LEU A 28 -3.00 -17.89 0.96
C LEU A 28 -3.24 -18.52 -0.40
N GLU A 29 -4.49 -18.57 -0.81
CA GLU A 29 -4.86 -19.11 -2.13
C GLU A 29 -5.02 -17.99 -3.16
N ASN A 30 -5.79 -16.97 -2.80
CA ASN A 30 -5.97 -15.78 -3.64
C ASN A 30 -5.72 -14.55 -2.78
N ALA A 31 -4.91 -13.65 -3.26
CA ALA A 31 -4.64 -12.41 -2.55
C ALA A 31 -4.26 -11.29 -3.52
N LEU A 32 -4.62 -10.08 -3.14
CA LEU A 32 -4.18 -8.85 -3.81
C LEU A 32 -3.10 -8.21 -2.96
N LEU A 33 -1.95 -7.93 -3.54
CA LEU A 33 -0.92 -7.09 -2.94
C LEU A 33 -0.99 -5.72 -3.59
N LEU A 34 -1.18 -4.68 -2.79
CA LEU A 34 -1.18 -3.30 -3.23
C LEU A 34 -0.01 -2.58 -2.57
N PHE A 35 0.90 -2.05 -3.37
CA PHE A 35 1.91 -1.10 -2.92
C PHE A 35 1.39 0.31 -3.10
N ILE A 36 1.58 1.13 -2.09
CA ILE A 36 1.14 2.52 -2.06
C ILE A 36 2.36 3.38 -1.76
N GLU A 37 2.56 4.42 -2.54
CA GLU A 37 3.64 5.38 -2.31
C GLU A 37 3.08 6.80 -2.26
N ILE A 38 3.52 7.55 -1.25
CA ILE A 38 3.25 8.99 -1.17
C ILE A 38 4.23 9.70 -2.10
N THR A 39 3.70 10.50 -3.02
CA THR A 39 4.50 11.38 -3.87
C THR A 39 4.33 12.83 -3.44
N GLY A 40 5.29 13.68 -3.77
CA GLY A 40 5.23 15.11 -3.43
C GLY A 40 5.60 15.44 -1.99
N LEU A 41 6.07 14.47 -1.20
CA LEU A 41 6.43 14.71 0.20
C LEU A 41 7.59 15.69 0.33
N LYS A 42 8.53 15.67 -0.60
CA LYS A 42 9.64 16.64 -0.62
C LYS A 42 9.12 18.05 -0.73
N GLN A 43 8.14 18.30 -1.59
CA GLN A 43 7.52 19.60 -1.76
C GLN A 43 6.77 20.05 -0.50
N ILE A 44 6.08 19.12 0.15
CA ILE A 44 5.41 19.37 1.42
C ILE A 44 6.45 19.76 2.48
N ASN A 45 7.54 19.02 2.59
CA ASN A 45 8.62 19.32 3.52
C ASN A 45 9.26 20.70 3.24
N ASP A 46 9.49 21.03 1.97
CA ASP A 46 10.11 22.29 1.57
C ASP A 46 9.21 23.50 1.86
N VAL A 47 7.91 23.35 1.69
CA VAL A 47 6.93 24.45 1.88
C VAL A 47 6.47 24.56 3.34
N TYR A 48 6.16 23.43 3.97
CA TYR A 48 5.51 23.39 5.29
C TYR A 48 6.42 22.89 6.42
N GLY A 49 7.59 22.36 6.09
CA GLY A 49 8.53 21.79 7.05
C GLY A 49 8.34 20.28 7.27
N MET A 50 9.36 19.64 7.85
CA MET A 50 9.38 18.18 8.06
C MET A 50 8.30 17.69 9.00
N LYS A 51 7.86 18.50 9.97
CA LYS A 51 6.79 18.14 10.88
C LYS A 51 5.47 17.89 10.13
N ILE A 52 5.16 18.74 9.17
CA ILE A 52 3.96 18.58 8.32
C ILE A 52 4.14 17.39 7.36
N GLY A 53 5.36 17.18 6.86
CA GLY A 53 5.68 15.97 6.08
C GLY A 53 5.43 14.70 6.88
N ASP A 54 5.89 14.63 8.12
CA ASP A 54 5.66 13.49 9.01
C ASP A 54 4.16 13.30 9.30
N GLU A 55 3.44 14.38 9.55
CA GLU A 55 1.98 14.35 9.72
C GLU A 55 1.28 13.81 8.48
N SER A 56 1.78 14.13 7.28
CA SER A 56 1.26 13.61 6.01
C SER A 56 1.40 12.10 5.92
N VAL A 57 2.53 11.55 6.36
CA VAL A 57 2.76 10.10 6.42
C VAL A 57 1.79 9.45 7.42
N ILE A 58 1.68 10.02 8.61
CA ILE A 58 0.77 9.54 9.66
C ILE A 58 -0.68 9.58 9.17
N GLN A 59 -1.08 10.66 8.53
CA GLN A 59 -2.44 10.83 8.02
C GLN A 59 -2.75 9.80 6.93
N THR A 60 -1.82 9.56 6.02
CA THR A 60 -1.98 8.52 4.99
C THR A 60 -2.15 7.14 5.63
N ALA A 61 -1.33 6.81 6.63
CA ALA A 61 -1.46 5.56 7.38
C ALA A 61 -2.85 5.41 8.03
N ARG A 62 -3.35 6.49 8.62
CA ARG A 62 -4.70 6.50 9.22
C ARG A 62 -5.80 6.28 8.19
N CYS A 63 -5.67 6.88 7.01
CA CYS A 63 -6.64 6.69 5.92
C CYS A 63 -6.66 5.24 5.44
N ILE A 64 -5.50 4.62 5.30
CA ILE A 64 -5.39 3.21 4.92
C ILE A 64 -6.04 2.32 5.99
N GLN A 65 -5.73 2.56 7.25
CA GLN A 65 -6.29 1.80 8.36
C GLN A 65 -7.81 1.97 8.46
N LYS A 66 -8.29 3.18 8.28
CA LYS A 66 -9.73 3.49 8.30
C LYS A 66 -10.48 2.78 7.17
N ALA A 67 -9.92 2.78 5.97
CA ALA A 67 -10.47 2.05 4.84
C ALA A 67 -10.53 0.54 5.11
N ALA A 68 -9.46 -0.02 5.69
CA ALA A 68 -9.41 -1.43 6.06
C ALA A 68 -10.42 -1.77 7.16
N ASP A 69 -10.53 -0.93 8.19
CA ASP A 69 -11.45 -1.15 9.32
C ASP A 69 -12.92 -1.06 8.89
N SER A 70 -13.22 -0.25 7.89
CA SER A 70 -14.58 -0.13 7.35
C SER A 70 -14.97 -1.30 6.44
N ASP A 71 -14.00 -2.07 5.97
CA ASP A 71 -14.24 -3.26 5.16
C ASP A 71 -14.44 -4.48 6.07
N GLN A 72 -15.68 -4.98 6.12
CA GLN A 72 -16.04 -6.16 6.91
C GLN A 72 -16.04 -7.46 6.11
N ARG A 73 -15.73 -7.38 4.81
CA ARG A 73 -15.76 -8.54 3.91
C ARG A 73 -14.42 -9.24 3.80
N HIS A 74 -13.32 -8.52 4.02
CA HIS A 74 -11.97 -8.99 3.74
C HIS A 74 -11.10 -9.02 4.98
N LYS A 75 -10.21 -10.01 5.04
CA LYS A 75 -9.06 -9.97 5.93
C LYS A 75 -7.96 -9.18 5.25
N ILE A 76 -7.48 -8.13 5.92
CA ILE A 76 -6.52 -7.17 5.37
C ILE A 76 -5.34 -7.03 6.32
N GLU A 77 -4.13 -7.11 5.76
CA GLU A 77 -2.89 -6.84 6.48
C GLU A 77 -2.26 -5.57 5.90
N ILE A 78 -1.80 -4.68 6.78
CA ILE A 78 -1.24 -3.38 6.41
C ILE A 78 0.15 -3.24 7.00
N PHE A 79 1.09 -2.77 6.17
CA PHE A 79 2.50 -2.59 6.56
C PHE A 79 3.01 -1.25 6.07
N ARG A 80 3.88 -0.61 6.86
CA ARG A 80 4.73 0.46 6.36
C ARG A 80 6.08 -0.14 6.02
N ILE A 81 6.46 -0.09 4.75
CA ILE A 81 7.65 -0.79 4.23
C ILE A 81 8.81 0.13 3.87
N GLY A 82 8.57 1.43 3.85
CA GLY A 82 9.60 2.43 3.59
C GLY A 82 9.15 3.78 4.13
N GLY A 83 9.96 4.82 3.93
CA GLY A 83 9.65 6.17 4.41
C GLY A 83 8.29 6.68 3.93
N THR A 84 8.00 6.47 2.64
CA THR A 84 6.77 6.90 1.97
C THR A 84 5.96 5.75 1.39
N GLU A 85 6.30 4.51 1.74
CA GLU A 85 5.74 3.31 1.11
C GLU A 85 4.98 2.44 2.09
N PHE A 86 3.83 1.96 1.63
CA PHE A 86 2.96 1.03 2.35
C PHE A 86 2.67 -0.19 1.50
N ALA A 87 2.41 -1.32 2.15
CA ALA A 87 1.93 -2.53 1.51
C ALA A 87 0.62 -2.95 2.16
N VAL A 88 -0.35 -3.29 1.34
CA VAL A 88 -1.66 -3.80 1.79
C VAL A 88 -1.90 -5.15 1.13
N ILE A 89 -2.22 -6.16 1.93
CA ILE A 89 -2.57 -7.49 1.43
C ILE A 89 -4.04 -7.73 1.73
N VAL A 90 -4.83 -7.93 0.68
CA VAL A 90 -6.26 -8.24 0.77
C VAL A 90 -6.44 -9.72 0.41
N MET A 91 -6.97 -10.50 1.33
CA MET A 91 -7.20 -11.94 1.13
C MET A 91 -8.54 -12.19 0.47
N ASP A 92 -8.55 -13.10 -0.52
CA ASP A 92 -9.75 -13.45 -1.30
C ASP A 92 -10.52 -12.22 -1.80
N PRO A 93 -9.85 -11.35 -2.59
CA PRO A 93 -10.41 -10.04 -2.92
C PRO A 93 -11.69 -10.13 -3.76
N GLN A 94 -12.73 -9.45 -3.28
CA GLN A 94 -14.00 -9.24 -3.98
C GLN A 94 -14.09 -7.82 -4.55
N ILE A 95 -12.99 -7.07 -4.47
CA ILE A 95 -12.90 -5.69 -4.92
C ILE A 95 -11.80 -5.58 -6.00
N GLN A 96 -12.03 -4.76 -7.00
CA GLN A 96 -11.02 -4.48 -8.01
C GLN A 96 -9.97 -3.51 -7.45
N PRO A 97 -8.69 -3.64 -7.86
CA PRO A 97 -7.65 -2.72 -7.39
C PRO A 97 -7.98 -1.26 -7.63
N GLN A 98 -8.58 -0.94 -8.76
CA GLN A 98 -8.95 0.43 -9.12
C GLN A 98 -9.99 1.03 -8.18
N GLU A 99 -10.93 0.22 -7.70
CA GLU A 99 -11.90 0.65 -6.69
C GLU A 99 -11.23 0.96 -5.36
N LEU A 100 -10.29 0.11 -4.96
CA LEU A 100 -9.53 0.29 -3.73
C LEU A 100 -8.65 1.54 -3.81
N GLU A 101 -7.98 1.76 -4.93
CA GLU A 101 -7.19 2.97 -5.18
C GLU A 101 -8.06 4.23 -5.07
N CYS A 102 -9.24 4.21 -5.70
CA CYS A 102 -10.18 5.32 -5.67
C CYS A 102 -10.67 5.61 -4.24
N LEU A 103 -10.99 4.58 -3.47
CA LEU A 103 -11.40 4.73 -2.07
C LEU A 103 -10.30 5.36 -1.23
N LEU A 104 -9.04 4.93 -1.41
CA LEU A 104 -7.91 5.46 -0.66
C LEU A 104 -7.60 6.90 -1.06
N GLU A 105 -7.61 7.22 -2.34
CA GLU A 105 -7.41 8.60 -2.82
C GLU A 105 -8.49 9.54 -2.29
N ASN A 106 -9.74 9.13 -2.33
CA ASN A 106 -10.86 9.92 -1.82
C ASN A 106 -10.76 10.14 -0.32
N GLU A 107 -10.37 9.12 0.43
CA GLU A 107 -10.20 9.23 1.89
C GLU A 107 -9.07 10.19 2.25
N VAL A 108 -7.94 10.10 1.55
CA VAL A 108 -6.80 11.01 1.75
C VAL A 108 -7.18 12.44 1.39
N LYS A 109 -7.87 12.66 0.28
CA LYS A 109 -8.38 13.97 -0.13
C LYS A 109 -9.27 14.58 0.94
N LYS A 110 -10.21 13.81 1.45
CA LYS A 110 -11.16 14.24 2.47
C LYS A 110 -10.46 14.68 3.76
N GLU A 111 -9.47 13.89 4.21
CA GLU A 111 -8.76 14.16 5.46
C GLU A 111 -7.75 15.30 5.35
N THR A 112 -7.26 15.59 4.14
CA THR A 112 -6.26 16.64 3.91
C THR A 112 -6.83 17.89 3.23
N GLU A 113 -8.14 17.95 3.06
CA GLU A 113 -8.82 19.08 2.43
C GLU A 113 -8.47 20.40 3.11
N ASN A 114 -8.11 21.42 2.29
CA ASN A 114 -7.75 22.77 2.72
C ASN A 114 -6.44 22.91 3.50
N ARG A 115 -5.62 21.86 3.59
CA ARG A 115 -4.32 21.94 4.28
C ARG A 115 -3.14 21.84 3.33
N TYR A 116 -2.96 20.67 2.73
CA TYR A 116 -1.88 20.35 1.80
C TYR A 116 -2.32 19.23 0.88
N TYR A 117 -1.64 19.08 -0.21
CA TYR A 117 -1.98 18.07 -1.22
C TYR A 117 -1.08 16.84 -1.06
N ILE A 118 -1.69 15.69 -0.81
CA ILE A 118 -1.01 14.39 -0.82
C ILE A 118 -1.43 13.65 -2.08
N SER A 119 -0.46 13.21 -2.87
CA SER A 119 -0.68 12.35 -4.03
C SER A 119 -0.19 10.94 -3.73
N LEU A 120 -0.97 9.95 -4.13
CA LEU A 120 -0.63 8.54 -3.98
C LEU A 120 -0.38 7.90 -5.33
N GLN A 121 0.59 6.99 -5.37
CA GLN A 121 0.86 6.12 -6.49
C GLN A 121 0.67 4.68 -6.07
N PHE A 122 0.17 3.84 -6.97
CA PHE A 122 -0.20 2.46 -6.67
C PHE A 122 0.44 1.49 -7.64
N GLY A 123 0.82 0.32 -7.12
CA GLY A 123 1.17 -0.84 -7.91
C GLY A 123 0.50 -2.05 -7.29
N TYR A 124 0.01 -2.99 -8.09
CA TYR A 124 -0.65 -4.16 -7.57
C TYR A 124 -0.26 -5.44 -8.29
N GLY A 125 -0.39 -6.56 -7.58
CA GLY A 125 -0.23 -7.89 -8.11
C GLY A 125 -1.19 -8.87 -7.47
N TYR A 126 -1.53 -9.92 -8.19
CA TYR A 126 -2.39 -10.99 -7.69
C TYR A 126 -1.61 -12.26 -7.42
N LEU A 127 -1.85 -12.85 -6.25
CA LEU A 127 -1.51 -14.23 -5.99
C LEU A 127 -2.76 -15.05 -6.31
N LYS A 128 -2.67 -15.93 -7.30
CA LYS A 128 -3.78 -16.76 -7.75
C LYS A 128 -3.42 -18.23 -7.64
N ASN A 129 -4.33 -18.99 -7.09
CA ASN A 129 -4.24 -20.45 -7.06
C ASN A 129 -5.42 -21.03 -7.84
N GLU A 130 -5.42 -20.79 -9.16
CA GLU A 130 -6.41 -21.34 -10.07
C GLU A 130 -5.86 -22.59 -10.75
N ASP A 131 -6.75 -23.45 -11.25
CA ASP A 131 -6.44 -24.76 -11.86
C ASP A 131 -5.26 -24.69 -12.84
N GLY A 132 -4.11 -25.20 -12.43
CA GLY A 132 -2.90 -25.29 -13.24
C GLY A 132 -2.11 -23.99 -13.39
N MET A 133 -2.56 -22.89 -12.84
CA MET A 133 -1.88 -21.58 -12.91
C MET A 133 -1.60 -21.05 -11.51
N ARG A 134 -0.44 -21.40 -10.99
CA ARG A 134 0.02 -20.91 -9.69
C ARG A 134 1.23 -20.01 -9.87
N ASN A 135 1.05 -18.71 -9.66
CA ASN A 135 2.20 -17.83 -9.62
C ASN A 135 2.88 -17.93 -8.25
N THR A 136 4.18 -17.72 -8.22
CA THR A 136 4.96 -17.75 -6.97
C THR A 136 4.72 -16.46 -6.16
N VAL A 137 5.03 -16.51 -4.88
CA VAL A 137 5.01 -15.32 -4.02
C VAL A 137 5.98 -14.25 -4.53
N SER A 138 7.12 -14.68 -5.07
CA SER A 138 8.10 -13.77 -5.69
C SER A 138 7.52 -13.06 -6.91
N ASP A 139 6.79 -13.76 -7.76
CA ASP A 139 6.12 -13.19 -8.93
C ASP A 139 5.06 -12.18 -8.52
N TRP A 140 4.28 -12.50 -7.50
CA TRP A 140 3.24 -11.65 -6.95
C TRP A 140 3.81 -10.31 -6.46
N LYS A 141 4.87 -10.37 -5.65
CA LYS A 141 5.56 -9.19 -5.14
C LYS A 141 6.17 -8.37 -6.27
N ARG A 142 6.79 -9.03 -7.25
CA ARG A 142 7.42 -8.39 -8.42
C ARG A 142 6.40 -7.68 -9.29
N GLN A 143 5.23 -8.27 -9.49
CA GLN A 143 4.13 -7.66 -10.23
C GLN A 143 3.73 -6.31 -9.63
N ALA A 144 3.48 -6.28 -8.32
CA ALA A 144 3.08 -5.06 -7.62
C ALA A 144 4.16 -3.98 -7.70
N ASP A 145 5.42 -4.35 -7.46
CA ASP A 145 6.56 -3.45 -7.53
C ASP A 145 6.78 -2.90 -8.93
N HIS A 146 6.71 -3.75 -9.94
CA HIS A 146 6.86 -3.35 -11.33
C HIS A 146 5.79 -2.35 -11.76
N MET A 147 4.55 -2.58 -11.40
CA MET A 147 3.45 -1.65 -11.70
C MET A 147 3.64 -0.31 -11.02
N LEU A 148 4.08 -0.29 -9.77
CA LEU A 148 4.37 0.94 -9.04
C LEU A 148 5.46 1.75 -9.75
N GLN A 149 6.55 1.10 -10.17
CA GLN A 149 7.64 1.76 -10.88
C GLN A 149 7.19 2.31 -12.24
N ARG A 150 6.37 1.59 -12.97
CA ARG A 150 5.80 2.06 -14.25
C ARG A 150 4.93 3.29 -14.06
N THR A 151 4.11 3.32 -13.04
CA THR A 151 3.25 4.47 -12.71
C THR A 151 4.09 5.70 -12.36
N LYS A 152 5.13 5.53 -11.57
CA LYS A 152 6.09 6.58 -11.24
C LYS A 152 6.81 7.12 -12.48
N GLY A 153 7.28 6.22 -13.37
CA GLY A 153 7.93 6.57 -14.62
C GLY A 153 7.01 7.37 -15.55
N ALA A 154 5.75 6.96 -15.69
CA ALA A 154 4.77 7.65 -16.51
C ALA A 154 4.51 9.10 -16.04
N ILE A 155 4.54 9.35 -14.74
CA ILE A 155 4.37 10.70 -14.17
C ILE A 155 5.59 11.56 -14.40
N TYR A 156 6.80 11.01 -14.28
CA TYR A 156 8.04 11.76 -14.49
C TYR A 156 8.31 12.04 -15.97
N ASP A 157 7.83 11.19 -16.87
CA ASP A 157 7.98 11.35 -18.33
C ASP A 157 7.06 12.44 -18.92
N ASP A 158 5.97 12.78 -18.22
CA ASP A 158 5.01 13.79 -18.63
C ASP A 158 5.38 15.22 -18.18
N VAL A 159 6.55 15.39 -17.57
CA VAL A 159 7.02 16.71 -17.08
C VAL A 159 8.02 17.35 -18.04
#